data_bae64c181bb9d3b2af29bff2510cdfde
#
_entry.id   bae64c181bb9d3b2af29bff2510cdfde
#
_cell.length_a   1.000
_cell.length_b   1.000
_cell.length_c   1.000
_cell.angle_alpha   90.00
_cell.angle_beta   90.00
_cell.angle_gamma   90.00
#
_symmetry.space_group_name_H-M   'P 1'
#
loop_
_entity.id
_entity.type
_entity.pdbx_description
1 polymer ?
#
loop_
_entity_poly.entity_id
_entity_poly.type
_entity_poly.pdbx_seq_one_letter_code
_entity_poly.pdbx_strand_id
1 'polypeptide(L)'
;MKKIITNPSLCILMAALVFLSVGACNKQSVPNINASTSTLAYVLANGTNTTIFNSAVLKAGLDTLFSGTSVFTLFVPNDQACTQSGFPQSVINNFTPAQARQWVLYQTYAGTALTLESFIGSNNQPLLMADGDSIFITGDSNRTYANGNQMINSEVKATNGVMLALQYVLVAPSQNLYQIIGSDTSLTFLYQAIQFSSPIPDSLNLVLASGGPYTLLAPVNNAFRNLGFNAPTDLDTVNPVTLRNMIQTNMIAQRLYSYNIADSATYTAVSDSTLLFINSGVQQSVQVQGNPNTGNAITINQIAINGVLFKIDAVLGY
;
A
#
# COMPACT_ATOMS: atom_id res chain seq x y z
N MET A 1 -61.35 39.91 -34.69
CA MET A 1 -60.10 40.41 -34.13
C MET A 1 -60.23 40.47 -32.59
N LYS A 2 -59.69 39.50 -31.87
CA LYS A 2 -59.62 39.50 -30.39
C LYS A 2 -58.18 39.67 -29.98
N LYS A 3 -57.89 40.78 -29.33
CA LYS A 3 -56.58 41.08 -28.71
C LYS A 3 -56.35 40.18 -27.48
N ILE A 4 -55.32 39.41 -27.49
CA ILE A 4 -54.84 38.69 -26.31
C ILE A 4 -53.84 39.63 -25.58
N ILE A 5 -54.23 40.04 -24.36
CA ILE A 5 -53.38 40.82 -23.47
C ILE A 5 -52.57 39.80 -22.67
N THR A 6 -51.28 39.72 -22.92
CA THR A 6 -50.34 38.93 -22.13
C THR A 6 -49.82 39.81 -21.00
N ASN A 7 -50.12 39.42 -19.79
CA ASN A 7 -49.73 40.14 -18.57
C ASN A 7 -48.28 39.69 -18.14
N PRO A 8 -47.30 40.59 -18.12
CA PRO A 8 -45.89 40.18 -17.86
C PRO A 8 -45.56 39.98 -16.37
N SER A 9 -46.56 40.03 -15.47
CA SER A 9 -46.30 39.94 -14.02
C SER A 9 -46.31 38.53 -13.42
N LEU A 10 -46.52 37.45 -14.25
CA LEU A 10 -46.60 36.10 -13.71
C LEU A 10 -45.34 35.26 -13.95
N CYS A 11 -44.31 35.77 -14.66
CA CYS A 11 -43.07 35.08 -14.90
C CYS A 11 -41.94 35.40 -13.89
N ILE A 12 -42.14 36.33 -12.96
CA ILE A 12 -41.11 36.74 -12.00
C ILE A 12 -41.22 36.00 -10.65
N LEU A 13 -42.36 35.30 -10.40
CA LEU A 13 -42.56 34.59 -9.12
C LEU A 13 -42.12 33.12 -9.10
N MET A 14 -41.64 32.54 -10.22
CA MET A 14 -41.14 31.16 -10.27
C MET A 14 -39.61 31.04 -10.32
N ALA A 15 -38.88 32.15 -10.36
CA ALA A 15 -37.41 32.16 -10.35
C ALA A 15 -36.78 32.35 -8.98
N ALA A 16 -37.56 32.51 -7.91
CA ALA A 16 -37.07 32.83 -6.57
C ALA A 16 -37.13 31.65 -5.57
N LEU A 17 -37.46 30.42 -6.01
CA LEU A 17 -37.59 29.24 -5.09
C LEU A 17 -36.62 28.09 -5.36
N VAL A 18 -35.54 28.32 -6.11
CA VAL A 18 -34.53 27.24 -6.42
C VAL A 18 -33.14 27.55 -5.84
N PHE A 19 -32.99 28.58 -5.04
CA PHE A 19 -31.68 28.92 -4.46
C PHE A 19 -31.67 28.91 -2.92
N LEU A 20 -32.12 27.82 -2.27
CA LEU A 20 -31.93 27.62 -0.82
C LEU A 20 -31.84 26.11 -0.49
N SER A 21 -30.95 25.42 -1.17
CA SER A 21 -30.40 24.14 -0.69
C SER A 21 -28.91 24.08 -1.00
N VAL A 22 -28.15 25.11 -0.62
CA VAL A 22 -26.71 24.95 -0.40
C VAL A 22 -26.62 24.22 0.91
N GLY A 23 -26.37 22.92 0.80
CA GLY A 23 -26.17 22.03 1.90
C GLY A 23 -25.19 22.64 2.89
N ALA A 24 -25.63 22.78 4.12
CA ALA A 24 -24.76 22.95 5.26
C ALA A 24 -23.78 21.78 5.21
N CYS A 25 -22.55 22.04 4.77
CA CYS A 25 -21.42 21.22 5.10
C CYS A 25 -21.36 21.23 6.62
N ASN A 26 -21.95 20.23 7.23
CA ASN A 26 -21.77 19.95 8.65
C ASN A 26 -20.27 19.67 8.80
N LYS A 27 -19.48 20.71 9.09
CA LYS A 27 -18.21 20.53 9.78
C LYS A 27 -18.59 19.82 11.08
N GLN A 28 -18.57 18.49 11.07
CA GLN A 28 -18.48 17.75 12.32
C GLN A 28 -17.25 18.33 13.01
N SER A 29 -17.48 19.17 13.99
CA SER A 29 -16.46 19.60 14.92
C SER A 29 -15.96 18.32 15.57
N VAL A 30 -14.78 17.85 15.15
CA VAL A 30 -14.01 16.87 15.91
C VAL A 30 -13.95 17.46 17.33
N PRO A 31 -14.44 16.75 18.36
CA PRO A 31 -14.33 17.24 19.71
C PRO A 31 -12.86 17.62 19.94
N ASN A 32 -12.60 18.81 20.40
CA ASN A 32 -11.26 19.24 20.78
C ASN A 32 -10.89 18.47 22.05
N ILE A 33 -10.54 17.20 21.86
CA ILE A 33 -10.02 16.36 22.92
C ILE A 33 -8.68 17.00 23.24
N ASN A 34 -8.53 17.51 24.44
CA ASN A 34 -7.23 17.92 24.97
C ASN A 34 -6.38 16.66 25.09
N ALA A 35 -5.88 16.20 23.96
CA ALA A 35 -5.18 14.92 23.80
C ALA A 35 -3.94 14.83 24.72
N SER A 36 -3.37 15.98 25.10
CA SER A 36 -2.22 16.04 26.01
C SER A 36 -2.52 15.61 27.47
N THR A 37 -3.79 15.40 27.84
CA THR A 37 -4.19 14.96 29.19
C THR A 37 -4.82 13.57 29.21
N SER A 38 -4.98 12.93 28.06
CA SER A 38 -5.67 11.66 27.91
C SER A 38 -4.73 10.57 27.39
N THR A 39 -4.95 9.33 27.81
CA THR A 39 -4.21 8.17 27.30
C THR A 39 -4.66 7.77 25.90
N LEU A 40 -3.85 6.97 25.19
CA LEU A 40 -4.22 6.40 23.89
C LEU A 40 -5.54 5.63 23.92
N ALA A 41 -5.76 4.83 24.97
CA ALA A 41 -7.02 4.11 25.14
C ALA A 41 -8.23 5.06 25.23
N TYR A 42 -8.10 6.17 25.98
CA TYR A 42 -9.17 7.17 26.09
C TYR A 42 -9.43 7.85 24.74
N VAL A 43 -8.37 8.24 24.02
CA VAL A 43 -8.49 8.88 22.71
C VAL A 43 -9.18 7.95 21.70
N LEU A 44 -8.83 6.66 21.69
CA LEU A 44 -9.46 5.65 20.84
C LEU A 44 -10.94 5.46 21.18
N ALA A 45 -11.25 5.34 22.47
CA ALA A 45 -12.63 5.10 22.94
C ALA A 45 -13.59 6.25 22.62
N ASN A 46 -13.07 7.47 22.52
CA ASN A 46 -13.87 8.69 22.24
C ASN A 46 -13.72 9.17 20.79
N GLY A 47 -12.94 8.47 19.96
CA GLY A 47 -12.78 8.75 18.53
C GLY A 47 -14.04 8.36 17.74
N THR A 48 -14.58 9.31 16.96
CA THR A 48 -15.80 9.07 16.17
C THR A 48 -15.57 8.41 14.83
N ASN A 49 -14.31 8.29 14.40
CA ASN A 49 -13.93 7.76 13.08
C ASN A 49 -12.85 6.66 13.19
N THR A 50 -12.71 6.06 14.35
CA THR A 50 -11.76 4.97 14.66
C THR A 50 -12.45 3.84 15.43
N THR A 51 -13.77 3.73 15.25
CA THR A 51 -14.61 2.80 16.03
C THR A 51 -14.30 1.34 15.69
N ILE A 52 -13.99 1.05 14.43
CA ILE A 52 -13.60 -0.30 13.97
C ILE A 52 -12.25 -0.70 14.59
N PHE A 53 -11.26 0.20 14.56
CA PHE A 53 -9.97 -0.06 15.18
C PHE A 53 -10.08 -0.23 16.69
N ASN A 54 -10.83 0.65 17.35
CA ASN A 54 -11.08 0.54 18.79
C ASN A 54 -11.76 -0.78 19.17
N SER A 55 -12.71 -1.26 18.36
CA SER A 55 -13.35 -2.57 18.61
C SER A 55 -12.37 -3.73 18.53
N ALA A 56 -11.38 -3.65 17.64
CA ALA A 56 -10.29 -4.63 17.58
C ALA A 56 -9.37 -4.54 18.80
N VAL A 57 -9.05 -3.34 19.28
CA VAL A 57 -8.26 -3.11 20.51
C VAL A 57 -8.94 -3.75 21.73
N LEU A 58 -10.25 -3.53 21.89
CA LEU A 58 -11.03 -4.11 22.98
C LEU A 58 -11.08 -5.65 22.87
N LYS A 59 -11.30 -6.18 21.67
CA LYS A 59 -11.32 -7.62 21.42
C LYS A 59 -9.97 -8.28 21.68
N ALA A 60 -8.88 -7.56 21.40
CA ALA A 60 -7.51 -7.99 21.66
C ALA A 60 -7.10 -7.93 23.15
N GLY A 61 -7.91 -7.28 24.01
CA GLY A 61 -7.57 -6.99 25.40
C GLY A 61 -6.36 -6.05 25.54
N LEU A 62 -6.19 -5.11 24.59
CA LEU A 62 -5.06 -4.16 24.56
C LEU A 62 -5.43 -2.78 25.14
N ASP A 63 -6.68 -2.55 25.49
CA ASP A 63 -7.17 -1.33 26.13
C ASP A 63 -6.43 -1.00 27.43
N THR A 64 -6.17 -2.02 28.26
CA THR A 64 -5.38 -1.89 29.49
C THR A 64 -3.92 -1.52 29.22
N LEU A 65 -3.32 -2.06 28.14
CA LEU A 65 -1.97 -1.71 27.72
C LEU A 65 -1.90 -0.24 27.29
N PHE A 66 -2.85 0.22 26.50
CA PHE A 66 -2.90 1.59 25.96
C PHE A 66 -3.44 2.62 26.98
N SER A 67 -3.93 2.19 28.13
CA SER A 67 -4.26 3.07 29.26
C SER A 67 -3.10 3.21 30.26
N GLY A 68 -2.06 2.39 30.15
CA GLY A 68 -0.89 2.40 31.02
C GLY A 68 0.09 3.54 30.74
N THR A 69 1.28 3.45 31.34
CA THR A 69 2.36 4.45 31.22
C THR A 69 3.37 4.16 30.13
N SER A 70 3.34 2.97 29.54
CA SER A 70 4.22 2.62 28.42
C SER A 70 3.91 3.47 27.19
N VAL A 71 4.94 3.88 26.47
CA VAL A 71 4.82 4.80 25.33
C VAL A 71 4.64 4.02 24.03
N PHE A 72 3.67 4.44 23.22
CA PHE A 72 3.40 3.83 21.92
C PHE A 72 3.19 4.87 20.83
N THR A 73 3.46 4.48 19.59
CA THR A 73 2.92 5.14 18.40
C THR A 73 1.93 4.18 17.76
N LEU A 74 0.70 4.62 17.60
CA LEU A 74 -0.37 3.85 16.94
C LEU A 74 -0.59 4.38 15.52
N PHE A 75 -0.48 3.52 14.54
CA PHE A 75 -0.84 3.77 13.16
C PHE A 75 -2.31 3.40 12.97
N VAL A 76 -3.21 4.36 13.09
CA VAL A 76 -4.65 4.09 13.24
C VAL A 76 -5.38 4.32 11.93
N PRO A 77 -5.87 3.26 11.27
CA PRO A 77 -6.77 3.39 10.15
C PRO A 77 -8.12 3.94 10.63
N ASN A 78 -8.66 4.90 9.89
CA ASN A 78 -10.03 5.34 10.14
C ASN A 78 -11.05 4.29 9.68
N ASP A 79 -12.33 4.44 10.03
CA ASP A 79 -13.38 3.46 9.72
C ASP A 79 -13.57 3.26 8.21
N GLN A 80 -13.39 4.32 7.42
CA GLN A 80 -13.41 4.23 5.96
C GLN A 80 -12.21 3.41 5.44
N ALA A 81 -11.02 3.67 5.96
CA ALA A 81 -9.81 2.93 5.62
C ALA A 81 -9.95 1.44 5.95
N CYS A 82 -10.49 1.12 7.13
CA CYS A 82 -10.78 -0.27 7.51
C CYS A 82 -11.72 -0.94 6.49
N THR A 83 -12.81 -0.29 6.13
CA THR A 83 -13.81 -0.83 5.20
C THR A 83 -13.21 -1.03 3.80
N GLN A 84 -12.50 -0.04 3.27
CA GLN A 84 -11.87 -0.09 1.96
C GLN A 84 -10.74 -1.12 1.85
N SER A 85 -10.05 -1.36 2.97
CA SER A 85 -8.99 -2.38 3.04
C SER A 85 -9.50 -3.80 3.31
N GLY A 86 -10.82 -4.02 3.33
CA GLY A 86 -11.41 -5.35 3.54
C GLY A 86 -11.57 -5.74 5.01
N PHE A 87 -11.46 -4.79 5.94
CA PHE A 87 -11.64 -4.99 7.39
C PHE A 87 -12.85 -4.21 7.94
N PRO A 88 -14.06 -4.36 7.37
CA PRO A 88 -15.26 -3.74 7.94
C PRO A 88 -15.55 -4.33 9.34
N GLN A 89 -16.44 -3.68 10.10
CA GLN A 89 -16.79 -4.12 11.46
C GLN A 89 -17.19 -5.59 11.53
N SER A 90 -17.87 -6.11 10.49
CA SER A 90 -18.28 -7.54 10.43
C SER A 90 -17.07 -8.50 10.41
N VAL A 91 -15.99 -8.14 9.74
CA VAL A 91 -14.75 -8.93 9.72
C VAL A 91 -14.08 -8.89 11.09
N ILE A 92 -13.94 -7.70 11.69
CA ILE A 92 -13.37 -7.57 13.05
C ILE A 92 -14.19 -8.32 14.09
N ASN A 93 -15.52 -8.33 13.96
CA ASN A 93 -16.38 -9.11 14.85
C ASN A 93 -16.12 -10.63 14.79
N ASN A 94 -15.64 -11.12 13.66
CA ASN A 94 -15.32 -12.54 13.46
C ASN A 94 -13.88 -12.91 13.86
N PHE A 95 -13.01 -11.94 14.16
CA PHE A 95 -11.68 -12.25 14.65
C PHE A 95 -11.74 -13.00 15.98
N THR A 96 -10.82 -13.94 16.20
CA THR A 96 -10.50 -14.40 17.54
C THR A 96 -9.73 -13.31 18.30
N PRO A 97 -9.67 -13.32 19.63
CA PRO A 97 -8.84 -12.40 20.40
C PRO A 97 -7.36 -12.38 19.94
N ALA A 98 -6.81 -13.54 19.57
CA ALA A 98 -5.43 -13.65 19.08
C ALA A 98 -5.25 -12.97 17.71
N GLN A 99 -6.19 -13.15 16.79
CA GLN A 99 -6.17 -12.47 15.48
C GLN A 99 -6.30 -10.95 15.63
N ALA A 100 -7.22 -10.50 16.48
CA ALA A 100 -7.37 -9.07 16.78
C ALA A 100 -6.08 -8.50 17.39
N ARG A 101 -5.44 -9.25 18.32
CA ARG A 101 -4.19 -8.83 18.95
C ARG A 101 -3.06 -8.70 17.93
N GLN A 102 -2.84 -9.68 17.07
CA GLN A 102 -1.82 -9.62 16.02
C GLN A 102 -2.08 -8.44 15.08
N TRP A 103 -3.33 -8.27 14.63
CA TRP A 103 -3.72 -7.19 13.72
C TRP A 103 -3.47 -5.80 14.33
N VAL A 104 -3.81 -5.59 15.62
CA VAL A 104 -3.56 -4.32 16.32
C VAL A 104 -2.08 -4.12 16.58
N LEU A 105 -1.33 -5.16 16.96
CA LEU A 105 0.11 -5.03 17.25
C LEU A 105 0.92 -4.71 16.00
N TYR A 106 0.50 -5.15 14.81
CA TYR A 106 1.12 -4.72 13.54
C TYR A 106 0.85 -3.23 13.22
N GLN A 107 -0.14 -2.59 13.84
CA GLN A 107 -0.39 -1.14 13.77
C GLN A 107 0.28 -0.40 14.95
N THR A 108 1.04 -1.07 15.80
CA THR A 108 1.58 -0.52 17.05
C THR A 108 3.10 -0.55 17.04
N TYR A 109 3.73 0.61 17.22
CA TYR A 109 5.15 0.72 17.53
C TYR A 109 5.33 0.99 19.02
N ALA A 110 6.23 0.25 19.69
CA ALA A 110 6.45 0.36 21.12
C ALA A 110 7.76 1.10 21.43
N GLY A 111 7.75 1.91 22.49
CA GLY A 111 8.94 2.52 23.08
C GLY A 111 9.06 4.03 22.87
N THR A 112 8.59 4.60 21.77
CA THR A 112 8.73 6.04 21.50
C THR A 112 7.44 6.62 20.89
N ALA A 113 7.14 7.86 21.24
CA ALA A 113 6.07 8.64 20.59
C ALA A 113 6.63 9.30 19.32
N LEU A 114 6.50 8.62 18.18
CA LEU A 114 6.91 9.13 16.87
C LEU A 114 5.82 10.03 16.30
N THR A 115 6.18 11.25 15.94
CA THR A 115 5.30 12.20 15.24
C THR A 115 5.55 12.13 13.73
N LEU A 116 4.69 12.74 12.93
CA LEU A 116 4.92 12.86 11.48
C LEU A 116 6.24 13.58 11.18
N GLU A 117 6.63 14.56 12.00
CA GLU A 117 7.90 15.26 11.89
C GLU A 117 9.11 14.33 12.10
N SER A 118 8.96 13.30 12.95
CA SER A 118 10.03 12.31 13.21
C SER A 118 10.42 11.51 11.95
N PHE A 119 9.57 11.51 10.93
CA PHE A 119 9.79 10.76 9.68
C PHE A 119 10.36 11.61 8.55
N ILE A 120 10.51 12.93 8.73
CA ILE A 120 11.09 13.81 7.71
C ILE A 120 12.54 13.36 7.41
N GLY A 121 12.82 13.11 6.14
CA GLY A 121 14.11 12.59 5.67
C GLY A 121 14.26 11.07 5.75
N SER A 122 13.26 10.35 6.26
CA SER A 122 13.26 8.88 6.18
C SER A 122 13.09 8.43 4.74
N ASN A 123 13.85 7.43 4.33
CA ASN A 123 13.75 6.82 3.01
C ASN A 123 13.76 5.29 3.16
N ASN A 124 12.59 4.67 3.03
CA ASN A 124 12.40 3.22 3.16
C ASN A 124 12.97 2.65 4.47
N GLN A 125 12.85 3.43 5.54
CA GLN A 125 13.40 3.08 6.85
C GLN A 125 12.54 2.01 7.53
N PRO A 126 13.10 0.86 7.94
CA PRO A 126 12.35 -0.15 8.67
C PRO A 126 12.00 0.32 10.08
N LEU A 127 10.76 0.06 10.48
CA LEU A 127 10.25 0.28 11.83
C LEU A 127 9.68 -1.04 12.35
N LEU A 128 10.30 -1.60 13.39
CA LEU A 128 9.90 -2.88 13.99
C LEU A 128 8.64 -2.67 14.82
N MET A 129 7.56 -3.32 14.43
CA MET A 129 6.27 -3.21 15.10
C MET A 129 6.16 -4.15 16.30
N ALA A 130 5.13 -3.96 17.12
CA ALA A 130 4.98 -4.69 18.38
C ALA A 130 4.62 -6.18 18.21
N ASP A 131 4.25 -6.62 17.02
CA ASP A 131 4.06 -8.03 16.68
C ASP A 131 5.35 -8.73 16.22
N GLY A 132 6.44 -7.97 16.00
CA GLY A 132 7.73 -8.48 15.55
C GLY A 132 8.01 -8.33 14.06
N ASP A 133 7.03 -7.91 13.27
CA ASP A 133 7.20 -7.60 11.85
C ASP A 133 7.61 -6.14 11.63
N SER A 134 8.09 -5.81 10.44
CA SER A 134 8.51 -4.44 10.13
C SER A 134 7.58 -3.79 9.10
N ILE A 135 7.30 -2.51 9.31
CA ILE A 135 6.82 -1.60 8.28
C ILE A 135 7.97 -0.73 7.77
N PHE A 136 7.80 -0.13 6.60
CA PHE A 136 8.81 0.71 5.98
C PHE A 136 8.26 2.12 5.79
N ILE A 137 8.97 3.09 6.37
CA ILE A 137 8.56 4.50 6.39
C ILE A 137 9.41 5.32 5.43
N THR A 138 8.75 6.17 4.68
CA THR A 138 9.39 7.26 3.94
C THR A 138 8.62 8.54 4.21
N GLY A 139 9.34 9.63 4.47
CA GLY A 139 8.72 10.91 4.76
C GLY A 139 9.53 12.10 4.25
N ASP A 140 8.83 13.07 3.71
CA ASP A 140 9.32 14.41 3.41
C ASP A 140 8.56 15.46 4.25
N SER A 141 8.82 16.75 4.02
CA SER A 141 8.14 17.85 4.74
C SER A 141 6.63 17.92 4.52
N ASN A 142 6.09 17.24 3.50
CA ASN A 142 4.70 17.34 3.08
C ASN A 142 3.93 16.01 3.21
N ARG A 143 4.63 14.89 3.10
CA ARG A 143 4.00 13.57 2.98
C ARG A 143 4.80 12.50 3.70
N THR A 144 4.08 11.61 4.34
CA THR A 144 4.65 10.39 4.95
C THR A 144 3.95 9.17 4.38
N TYR A 145 4.72 8.12 4.15
CA TYR A 145 4.25 6.84 3.61
C TYR A 145 4.65 5.71 4.54
N ALA A 146 3.74 4.77 4.74
CA ALA A 146 4.00 3.51 5.42
C ALA A 146 3.69 2.35 4.47
N ASN A 147 4.65 1.46 4.23
CA ASN A 147 4.53 0.35 3.29
C ASN A 147 4.00 0.76 1.90
N GLY A 148 4.43 1.90 1.37
CA GLY A 148 3.99 2.37 0.06
C GLY A 148 2.66 3.13 0.04
N ASN A 149 1.95 3.20 1.15
CA ASN A 149 0.67 3.89 1.25
C ASN A 149 0.86 5.23 1.95
N GLN A 150 0.31 6.29 1.36
CA GLN A 150 0.38 7.62 1.96
C GLN A 150 -0.46 7.66 3.24
N MET A 151 0.12 8.21 4.29
CA MET A 151 -0.56 8.48 5.55
C MET A 151 -1.37 9.77 5.46
N ILE A 152 -2.39 9.89 6.29
CA ILE A 152 -3.09 11.16 6.48
C ILE A 152 -2.17 12.08 7.28
N ASN A 153 -2.02 13.33 6.83
CA ASN A 153 -1.24 14.33 7.57
C ASN A 153 -2.03 14.80 8.81
N SER A 154 -2.22 13.89 9.76
CA SER A 154 -2.95 14.11 11.00
C SER A 154 -2.40 13.22 12.11
N GLU A 155 -2.11 13.84 13.25
CA GLU A 155 -1.65 13.15 14.45
C GLU A 155 -2.44 13.63 15.68
N VAL A 156 -2.62 12.74 16.64
CA VAL A 156 -3.23 13.05 17.94
C VAL A 156 -2.25 12.63 19.03
N LYS A 157 -1.81 13.59 19.85
CA LYS A 157 -0.89 13.35 20.97
C LYS A 157 -1.68 12.93 22.21
N ALA A 158 -1.19 11.90 22.89
CA ALA A 158 -1.71 11.39 24.15
C ALA A 158 -0.62 11.44 25.23
N THR A 159 -0.98 11.27 26.50
CA THR A 159 -0.02 11.24 27.63
C THR A 159 1.01 10.13 27.51
N ASN A 160 0.64 9.04 26.86
CA ASN A 160 1.45 7.82 26.69
C ASN A 160 1.70 7.49 25.21
N GLY A 161 1.69 8.48 24.30
CA GLY A 161 2.07 8.24 22.93
C GLY A 161 1.42 9.16 21.90
N VAL A 162 1.43 8.69 20.64
CA VAL A 162 0.87 9.41 19.50
C VAL A 162 0.03 8.45 18.65
N MET A 163 -1.08 8.93 18.12
CA MET A 163 -1.85 8.28 17.07
C MET A 163 -1.60 8.98 15.74
N LEU A 164 -1.23 8.20 14.73
CA LEU A 164 -1.01 8.64 13.35
C LEU A 164 -2.12 8.07 12.48
N ALA A 165 -2.79 8.93 11.72
CA ALA A 165 -3.93 8.53 10.92
C ALA A 165 -3.52 7.86 9.60
N LEU A 166 -4.16 6.74 9.26
CA LEU A 166 -3.96 5.99 8.02
C LEU A 166 -5.17 6.07 7.10
N GLN A 167 -4.90 6.11 5.78
CA GLN A 167 -5.93 5.95 4.73
C GLN A 167 -6.20 4.47 4.38
N TYR A 168 -5.29 3.56 4.79
CA TYR A 168 -5.36 2.12 4.54
C TYR A 168 -4.90 1.38 5.79
N VAL A 169 -5.38 0.16 5.94
CA VAL A 169 -4.88 -0.75 6.97
C VAL A 169 -3.50 -1.25 6.56
N LEU A 170 -2.55 -1.22 7.48
CA LEU A 170 -1.28 -1.94 7.29
C LEU A 170 -1.55 -3.44 7.44
N VAL A 171 -1.18 -4.22 6.44
CA VAL A 171 -1.35 -5.67 6.44
C VAL A 171 0.03 -6.30 6.46
N ALA A 172 0.28 -7.15 7.46
CA ALA A 172 1.52 -7.90 7.55
C ALA A 172 1.65 -8.87 6.37
N PRO A 173 2.80 -8.90 5.67
CA PRO A 173 3.00 -9.82 4.57
C PRO A 173 3.04 -11.26 5.10
N SER A 174 2.23 -12.14 4.52
CA SER A 174 2.18 -13.55 4.89
C SER A 174 2.87 -14.48 3.88
N GLN A 175 3.27 -13.93 2.74
CA GLN A 175 3.87 -14.66 1.64
C GLN A 175 5.20 -14.02 1.21
N ASN A 176 6.17 -14.83 0.81
CA ASN A 176 7.35 -14.37 0.10
C ASN A 176 7.05 -14.18 -1.40
N LEU A 177 7.99 -13.58 -2.15
CA LEU A 177 7.82 -13.31 -3.58
C LEU A 177 7.49 -14.57 -4.37
N TYR A 178 8.18 -15.69 -4.09
CA TYR A 178 7.94 -16.96 -4.77
C TYR A 178 6.51 -17.49 -4.54
N GLN A 179 6.03 -17.43 -3.31
CA GLN A 179 4.66 -17.85 -2.95
C GLN A 179 3.59 -16.97 -3.61
N ILE A 180 3.82 -15.65 -3.66
CA ILE A 180 2.92 -14.71 -4.36
C ILE A 180 2.83 -15.10 -5.84
N ILE A 181 3.97 -15.30 -6.51
CA ILE A 181 4.00 -15.67 -7.93
C ILE A 181 3.27 -17.00 -8.16
N GLY A 182 3.50 -18.01 -7.29
CA GLY A 182 2.89 -19.33 -7.41
C GLY A 182 1.38 -19.36 -7.17
N SER A 183 0.86 -18.43 -6.37
CA SER A 183 -0.57 -18.34 -6.05
C SER A 183 -1.36 -17.43 -7.00
N ASP A 184 -0.69 -16.63 -7.82
CA ASP A 184 -1.32 -15.63 -8.70
C ASP A 184 -1.52 -16.18 -10.11
N THR A 185 -2.79 -16.39 -10.48
CA THR A 185 -3.15 -16.92 -11.81
C THR A 185 -2.78 -16.01 -12.97
N SER A 186 -2.50 -14.72 -12.72
CA SER A 186 -2.03 -13.78 -13.74
C SER A 186 -0.52 -13.88 -14.00
N LEU A 187 0.24 -14.66 -13.22
CA LEU A 187 1.69 -14.82 -13.26
C LEU A 187 2.16 -16.25 -13.62
N THR A 188 1.30 -17.09 -14.19
CA THR A 188 1.62 -18.49 -14.47
C THR A 188 2.77 -18.68 -15.43
N PHE A 189 2.94 -17.78 -16.42
CA PHE A 189 4.12 -17.81 -17.31
C PHE A 189 5.40 -17.47 -16.55
N LEU A 190 5.36 -16.43 -15.71
CA LEU A 190 6.53 -16.07 -14.88
C LEU A 190 6.89 -17.22 -13.93
N TYR A 191 5.88 -17.85 -13.30
CA TYR A 191 6.11 -19.03 -12.46
C TYR A 191 6.81 -20.14 -13.21
N GLN A 192 6.34 -20.51 -14.42
CA GLN A 192 6.96 -21.52 -15.27
C GLN A 192 8.40 -21.12 -15.65
N ALA A 193 8.61 -19.86 -16.05
CA ALA A 193 9.95 -19.37 -16.38
C ALA A 193 10.93 -19.53 -15.21
N ILE A 194 10.49 -19.23 -13.99
CA ILE A 194 11.30 -19.42 -12.77
C ILE A 194 11.63 -20.89 -12.56
N GLN A 195 10.66 -21.79 -12.70
CA GLN A 195 10.87 -23.23 -12.54
C GLN A 195 11.93 -23.75 -13.53
N PHE A 196 11.83 -23.34 -14.79
CA PHE A 196 12.69 -23.83 -15.86
C PHE A 196 14.09 -23.18 -15.87
N SER A 197 14.21 -21.95 -15.38
CA SER A 197 15.48 -21.21 -15.30
C SER A 197 16.39 -21.63 -14.15
N SER A 198 15.99 -22.60 -13.34
CA SER A 198 16.57 -22.86 -12.02
C SER A 198 17.32 -24.21 -11.94
N PRO A 199 18.43 -24.41 -12.68
CA PRO A 199 19.31 -25.50 -12.36
C PRO A 199 19.96 -25.28 -10.98
N ILE A 200 19.99 -26.31 -10.16
CA ILE A 200 20.69 -26.35 -8.86
C ILE A 200 22.20 -26.13 -9.11
N PRO A 201 22.95 -25.31 -8.26
CA PRO A 201 22.59 -24.89 -6.91
C PRO A 201 21.96 -23.50 -6.77
N ASP A 202 22.03 -22.63 -7.77
CA ASP A 202 21.60 -21.23 -7.67
C ASP A 202 20.17 -21.02 -8.17
N SER A 203 19.24 -21.77 -7.64
CA SER A 203 17.86 -21.73 -8.12
C SER A 203 17.17 -20.40 -7.77
N LEU A 204 16.58 -19.75 -8.77
CA LEU A 204 15.79 -18.55 -8.57
C LEU A 204 14.59 -18.76 -7.63
N ASN A 205 14.10 -19.99 -7.53
CA ASN A 205 13.09 -20.39 -6.56
C ASN A 205 13.55 -20.07 -5.13
N LEU A 206 14.78 -20.45 -4.76
CA LEU A 206 15.36 -20.21 -3.44
C LEU A 206 15.64 -18.72 -3.24
N VAL A 207 16.16 -18.04 -4.26
CA VAL A 207 16.42 -16.59 -4.22
C VAL A 207 15.14 -15.83 -3.94
N LEU A 208 14.04 -16.14 -4.64
CA LEU A 208 12.74 -15.49 -4.47
C LEU A 208 11.97 -15.98 -3.24
N ALA A 209 12.31 -17.15 -2.68
CA ALA A 209 11.70 -17.67 -1.47
C ALA A 209 12.33 -17.13 -0.18
N SER A 210 13.66 -16.99 -0.15
CA SER A 210 14.40 -16.70 1.09
C SER A 210 15.39 -15.54 0.99
N GLY A 211 15.77 -15.14 -0.23
CA GLY A 211 16.68 -14.00 -0.46
C GLY A 211 15.95 -12.67 -0.42
N GLY A 212 16.71 -11.58 -0.50
CA GLY A 212 16.16 -10.23 -0.57
C GLY A 212 16.76 -9.27 0.43
N PRO A 213 16.18 -8.07 0.57
CA PRO A 213 14.92 -7.66 -0.09
C PRO A 213 15.07 -7.40 -1.59
N TYR A 214 14.04 -7.77 -2.36
CA TYR A 214 13.96 -7.50 -3.80
C TYR A 214 12.74 -6.66 -4.15
N THR A 215 12.86 -5.87 -5.23
CA THR A 215 11.72 -5.38 -6.00
C THR A 215 11.64 -6.22 -7.26
N LEU A 216 10.52 -6.91 -7.42
CA LEU A 216 10.25 -7.73 -8.61
C LEU A 216 9.25 -7.02 -9.51
N LEU A 217 9.68 -6.73 -10.73
CA LEU A 217 8.84 -6.25 -11.82
C LEU A 217 8.27 -7.49 -12.52
N ALA A 218 7.10 -7.96 -12.11
CA ALA A 218 6.52 -9.24 -12.51
C ALA A 218 5.69 -9.10 -13.80
N PRO A 219 6.18 -9.58 -14.96
CA PRO A 219 5.41 -9.56 -16.20
C PRO A 219 4.17 -10.45 -16.06
N VAL A 220 3.00 -9.90 -16.38
CA VAL A 220 1.76 -10.68 -16.40
C VAL A 220 1.71 -11.62 -17.62
N ASN A 221 0.80 -12.60 -17.59
CA ASN A 221 0.66 -13.58 -18.66
C ASN A 221 0.55 -12.96 -20.06
N ASN A 222 -0.15 -11.82 -20.18
CA ASN A 222 -0.28 -11.14 -21.47
C ASN A 222 1.04 -10.57 -21.99
N ALA A 223 1.98 -10.19 -21.12
CA ALA A 223 3.31 -9.76 -21.51
C ALA A 223 4.05 -10.88 -22.28
N PHE A 224 3.93 -12.10 -21.82
CA PHE A 224 4.52 -13.28 -22.49
C PHE A 224 3.79 -13.63 -23.79
N ARG A 225 2.45 -13.50 -23.81
CA ARG A 225 1.68 -13.73 -25.04
C ARG A 225 2.05 -12.73 -26.15
N ASN A 226 2.36 -11.50 -25.79
CA ASN A 226 2.82 -10.48 -26.75
C ASN A 226 4.18 -10.84 -27.36
N LEU A 227 4.97 -11.71 -26.72
CA LEU A 227 6.22 -12.27 -27.24
C LEU A 227 6.02 -13.54 -28.08
N GLY A 228 4.76 -14.01 -28.22
CA GLY A 228 4.42 -15.20 -29.01
C GLY A 228 4.29 -16.50 -28.23
N PHE A 229 4.45 -16.50 -26.90
CA PHE A 229 4.19 -17.66 -26.06
C PHE A 229 2.68 -17.81 -25.83
N ASN A 230 2.09 -18.95 -26.20
CA ASN A 230 0.65 -19.20 -26.08
C ASN A 230 0.28 -19.90 -24.76
N ALA A 231 1.17 -20.74 -24.26
CA ALA A 231 1.03 -21.47 -23.00
C ALA A 231 2.31 -21.35 -22.15
N PRO A 232 2.21 -21.44 -20.80
CA PRO A 232 3.39 -21.43 -19.94
C PRO A 232 4.44 -22.47 -20.32
N THR A 233 4.03 -23.65 -20.78
CA THR A 233 4.91 -24.74 -21.23
C THR A 233 5.73 -24.42 -22.49
N ASP A 234 5.37 -23.39 -23.25
CA ASP A 234 6.19 -22.96 -24.40
C ASP A 234 7.56 -22.46 -23.93
N LEU A 235 7.66 -21.97 -22.70
CA LEU A 235 8.91 -21.53 -22.08
C LEU A 235 9.88 -22.68 -21.80
N ASP A 236 9.42 -23.91 -21.78
CA ASP A 236 10.25 -25.12 -21.58
C ASP A 236 11.22 -25.35 -22.76
N THR A 237 10.94 -24.73 -23.90
CA THR A 237 11.79 -24.78 -25.10
C THR A 237 12.86 -23.69 -25.14
N VAL A 238 12.74 -22.67 -24.25
CA VAL A 238 13.69 -21.56 -24.18
C VAL A 238 14.91 -21.97 -23.35
N ASN A 239 16.09 -21.50 -23.77
CA ASN A 239 17.32 -21.80 -23.02
C ASN A 239 17.18 -21.29 -21.57
N PRO A 240 17.42 -22.12 -20.54
CA PRO A 240 17.29 -21.77 -19.12
C PRO A 240 18.12 -20.52 -18.71
N VAL A 241 19.29 -20.34 -19.32
CA VAL A 241 20.13 -19.15 -19.06
C VAL A 241 19.45 -17.87 -19.55
N THR A 242 18.80 -17.93 -20.73
CA THR A 242 18.02 -16.81 -21.28
C THR A 242 16.85 -16.45 -20.36
N LEU A 243 16.09 -17.47 -19.88
CA LEU A 243 15.01 -17.26 -18.92
C LEU A 243 15.52 -16.65 -17.62
N ARG A 244 16.65 -17.16 -17.12
CA ARG A 244 17.28 -16.62 -15.91
C ARG A 244 17.64 -15.15 -16.06
N ASN A 245 18.33 -14.78 -17.12
CA ASN A 245 18.73 -13.40 -17.40
C ASN A 245 17.48 -12.50 -17.53
N MET A 246 16.45 -12.95 -18.22
CA MET A 246 15.17 -12.25 -18.34
C MET A 246 14.58 -11.98 -16.95
N ILE A 247 14.49 -12.98 -16.07
CA ILE A 247 13.93 -12.80 -14.73
C ILE A 247 14.82 -11.85 -13.91
N GLN A 248 16.13 -12.01 -13.95
CA GLN A 248 17.08 -11.16 -13.23
C GLN A 248 17.06 -9.70 -13.72
N THR A 249 16.75 -9.45 -15.01
CA THR A 249 16.53 -8.12 -15.55
C THR A 249 15.27 -7.44 -14.97
N ASN A 250 14.32 -8.24 -14.54
CA ASN A 250 13.10 -7.77 -13.90
C ASN A 250 13.20 -7.73 -12.36
N MET A 251 14.42 -7.86 -11.79
CA MET A 251 14.65 -7.84 -10.34
C MET A 251 15.64 -6.73 -9.96
N ILE A 252 15.34 -6.01 -8.89
CA ILE A 252 16.23 -5.01 -8.26
C ILE A 252 16.54 -5.49 -6.85
N ALA A 253 17.84 -5.52 -6.45
CA ALA A 253 18.30 -6.04 -5.16
C ALA A 253 18.09 -5.03 -4.02
N GLN A 254 16.91 -4.45 -3.95
CA GLN A 254 16.47 -3.58 -2.84
C GLN A 254 14.94 -3.50 -2.80
N ARG A 255 14.37 -3.14 -1.65
CA ARG A 255 12.94 -2.90 -1.50
C ARG A 255 12.62 -1.47 -1.96
N LEU A 256 11.82 -1.33 -3.00
CA LEU A 256 11.37 -0.04 -3.53
C LEU A 256 9.84 -0.01 -3.52
N TYR A 257 9.28 1.10 -3.08
CA TYR A 257 7.88 1.42 -3.28
C TYR A 257 7.74 2.50 -4.35
N SER A 258 6.57 2.57 -4.97
CA SER A 258 6.34 3.45 -6.13
C SER A 258 6.71 4.92 -5.89
N TYR A 259 6.48 5.43 -4.70
CA TYR A 259 6.80 6.82 -4.35
C TYR A 259 8.30 7.04 -4.04
N ASN A 260 9.08 5.97 -3.77
CA ASN A 260 10.55 6.07 -3.66
C ASN A 260 11.21 6.22 -5.04
N ILE A 261 10.48 5.94 -6.11
CA ILE A 261 10.97 5.93 -7.47
C ILE A 261 10.65 7.29 -8.10
N ALA A 262 11.66 8.15 -8.19
CA ALA A 262 11.52 9.43 -8.87
C ALA A 262 11.38 9.24 -10.40
N ASP A 263 10.80 10.24 -11.07
CA ASP A 263 10.84 10.28 -12.53
C ASP A 263 12.28 10.31 -13.03
N SER A 264 12.53 9.59 -14.11
CA SER A 264 13.86 9.44 -14.72
C SER A 264 14.92 8.80 -13.80
N ALA A 265 14.51 8.18 -12.68
CA ALA A 265 15.42 7.44 -11.82
C ALA A 265 15.91 6.16 -12.50
N THR A 266 17.16 5.82 -12.26
CA THR A 266 17.77 4.58 -12.76
C THR A 266 18.15 3.67 -11.61
N TYR A 267 17.96 2.37 -11.84
CA TYR A 267 18.34 1.31 -10.90
C TYR A 267 19.06 0.18 -11.65
N THR A 268 20.00 -0.47 -10.97
CA THR A 268 20.68 -1.63 -11.53
C THR A 268 19.85 -2.88 -11.19
N ALA A 269 19.49 -3.63 -12.23
CA ALA A 269 18.86 -4.94 -12.09
C ALA A 269 19.88 -6.00 -11.62
N VAL A 270 19.39 -7.14 -11.15
CA VAL A 270 20.23 -8.27 -10.74
C VAL A 270 21.04 -8.86 -11.93
N SER A 271 20.61 -8.61 -13.16
CA SER A 271 21.33 -8.94 -14.40
C SER A 271 22.39 -7.93 -14.82
N ASP A 272 22.69 -6.91 -14.00
CA ASP A 272 23.54 -5.76 -14.30
C ASP A 272 22.96 -4.79 -15.36
N SER A 273 21.74 -5.04 -15.85
CA SER A 273 21.05 -4.11 -16.76
C SER A 273 20.61 -2.84 -16.00
N THR A 274 20.72 -1.70 -16.66
CA THR A 274 20.19 -0.43 -16.11
C THR A 274 18.71 -0.30 -16.46
N LEU A 275 17.87 -0.16 -15.44
CA LEU A 275 16.43 0.11 -15.55
C LEU A 275 16.18 1.59 -15.40
N LEU A 276 15.51 2.20 -16.36
CA LEU A 276 15.04 3.59 -16.33
C LEU A 276 13.55 3.61 -16.01
N PHE A 277 13.18 4.29 -14.95
CA PHE A 277 11.78 4.48 -14.56
C PHE A 277 11.27 5.81 -15.12
N ILE A 278 10.06 5.77 -15.67
CA ILE A 278 9.36 6.92 -16.25
C ILE A 278 8.06 7.08 -15.47
N ASN A 279 7.92 8.17 -14.74
CA ASN A 279 6.76 8.47 -13.92
C ASN A 279 6.03 9.68 -14.49
N SER A 280 4.95 9.44 -15.21
CA SER A 280 4.13 10.51 -15.81
C SER A 280 3.11 11.12 -14.84
N GLY A 281 3.18 10.78 -13.54
CA GLY A 281 2.21 11.19 -12.52
C GLY A 281 0.90 10.40 -12.55
N VAL A 282 0.52 9.82 -13.68
CA VAL A 282 -0.67 8.96 -13.84
C VAL A 282 -0.27 7.50 -13.99
N GLN A 283 0.84 7.25 -14.70
CA GLN A 283 1.35 5.92 -15.01
C GLN A 283 2.82 5.83 -14.61
N GLN A 284 3.17 4.77 -13.91
CA GLN A 284 4.55 4.38 -13.67
C GLN A 284 4.96 3.33 -14.70
N SER A 285 6.06 3.59 -15.40
CA SER A 285 6.61 2.74 -16.45
C SER A 285 8.09 2.49 -16.21
N VAL A 286 8.61 1.42 -16.75
CA VAL A 286 10.02 1.03 -16.64
C VAL A 286 10.50 0.42 -17.93
N GLN A 287 11.74 0.71 -18.33
CA GLN A 287 12.41 0.14 -19.49
C GLN A 287 13.87 -0.18 -19.16
N VAL A 288 14.45 -1.11 -19.88
CA VAL A 288 15.91 -1.27 -19.91
C VAL A 288 16.50 -0.10 -20.71
N GLN A 289 17.48 0.59 -20.14
CA GLN A 289 18.08 1.75 -20.78
C GLN A 289 18.66 1.38 -22.15
N GLY A 290 18.26 2.12 -23.16
CA GLY A 290 18.63 1.85 -24.56
C GLY A 290 17.75 0.82 -25.28
N ASN A 291 16.77 0.21 -24.60
CA ASN A 291 15.78 -0.67 -25.21
C ASN A 291 14.42 0.05 -25.24
N PRO A 292 13.73 0.14 -26.38
CA PRO A 292 12.44 0.83 -26.49
C PRO A 292 11.27 0.08 -25.80
N ASN A 293 11.48 -1.19 -25.43
CA ASN A 293 10.44 -1.99 -24.79
C ASN A 293 10.18 -1.48 -23.37
N THR A 294 8.97 -0.93 -23.14
CA THR A 294 8.56 -0.31 -21.89
C THR A 294 7.48 -1.16 -21.23
N GLY A 295 7.67 -1.50 -19.97
CA GLY A 295 6.68 -2.16 -19.12
C GLY A 295 5.91 -1.12 -18.30
N ASN A 296 4.59 -1.08 -18.45
CA ASN A 296 3.72 -0.24 -17.65
C ASN A 296 3.27 -0.99 -16.40
N ALA A 297 3.29 -0.32 -15.26
CA ALA A 297 2.81 -0.90 -14.01
C ALA A 297 1.28 -1.06 -14.04
N ILE A 298 0.82 -2.29 -13.82
CA ILE A 298 -0.60 -2.66 -13.69
C ILE A 298 -1.00 -2.64 -12.21
N THR A 299 -0.13 -3.17 -11.35
CA THR A 299 -0.28 -3.18 -9.90
C THR A 299 1.05 -2.80 -9.28
N ILE A 300 1.01 -1.98 -8.24
CA ILE A 300 2.20 -1.48 -7.54
C ILE A 300 2.14 -1.85 -6.06
N ASN A 301 3.31 -1.88 -5.41
CA ASN A 301 3.44 -1.98 -3.97
C ASN A 301 2.81 -3.24 -3.34
N GLN A 302 2.70 -4.36 -4.06
CA GLN A 302 2.29 -5.62 -3.45
C GLN A 302 3.42 -6.12 -2.54
N ILE A 303 3.16 -6.14 -1.23
CA ILE A 303 4.18 -6.41 -0.22
C ILE A 303 4.39 -7.91 -0.08
N ALA A 304 5.66 -8.32 -0.03
CA ALA A 304 6.10 -9.65 0.33
C ALA A 304 7.00 -9.61 1.58
N ILE A 305 7.14 -10.74 2.29
CA ILE A 305 8.07 -10.88 3.42
C ILE A 305 9.47 -10.40 3.01
N ASN A 306 9.91 -10.82 1.85
CA ASN A 306 11.26 -10.57 1.34
C ASN A 306 11.33 -9.59 0.17
N GLY A 307 10.32 -8.75 -0.03
CA GLY A 307 10.37 -7.78 -1.13
C GLY A 307 9.08 -7.02 -1.39
N VAL A 308 9.02 -6.46 -2.59
CA VAL A 308 7.85 -5.79 -3.16
C VAL A 308 7.69 -6.28 -4.60
N LEU A 309 6.45 -6.50 -5.03
CA LEU A 309 6.10 -6.93 -6.37
C LEU A 309 5.29 -5.83 -7.07
N PHE A 310 5.68 -5.54 -8.31
CA PHE A 310 4.94 -4.71 -9.26
C PHE A 310 4.54 -5.60 -10.43
N LYS A 311 3.27 -5.66 -10.79
CA LYS A 311 2.88 -6.32 -12.04
C LYS A 311 3.05 -5.34 -13.20
N ILE A 312 3.66 -5.80 -14.28
CA ILE A 312 3.92 -5.02 -15.49
C ILE A 312 3.40 -5.73 -16.74
N ASP A 313 3.09 -4.94 -17.79
CA ASP A 313 2.49 -5.44 -19.04
C ASP A 313 3.50 -5.85 -20.12
N ALA A 314 4.80 -5.75 -19.83
CA ALA A 314 5.86 -6.17 -20.74
C ALA A 314 6.93 -6.99 -20.01
N VAL A 315 7.63 -7.85 -20.75
CA VAL A 315 8.84 -8.56 -20.29
C VAL A 315 10.05 -7.70 -20.62
N LEU A 316 10.79 -7.26 -19.61
CA LEU A 316 11.99 -6.44 -19.84
C LEU A 316 13.19 -7.31 -20.21
N GLY A 317 13.99 -6.83 -21.14
CA GLY A 317 15.25 -7.48 -21.52
C GLY A 317 15.13 -8.78 -22.31
N TYR A 318 13.98 -9.00 -22.95
CA TYR A 318 13.74 -10.13 -23.83
C TYR A 318 13.56 -9.68 -25.27
#